data_fe944abc16f4248eef52098f6c342a1a
#
_entry.id   fe944abc16f4248eef52098f6c342a1a
#
_cell.length_a   1.000
_cell.length_b   1.000
_cell.length_c   1.000
_cell.angle_alpha   90.00
_cell.angle_beta   90.00
_cell.angle_gamma   90.00
#
_symmetry.space_group_name_H-M   'P 1'
#
loop_
_entity.id
_entity.type
_entity.pdbx_description
1 polymer ?
#
loop_
_entity_poly.entity_id
_entity_poly.type
_entity_poly.pdbx_seq_one_letter_code
_entity_poly.pdbx_strand_id
1 'polypeptide(L)'
;SNKRFVILEAGTGVGKSAIGVTVSRMMKELSTCSEEYEPGAYFLTTQKILQDQYVHDFRSMHSIKSSSNYQCGFHKRNTCQQSQQMLRTADRESKFFKACTINCKYKNEKKKFLESSESVTNFPYFLTEAAYSGKIVPRDFLVVDEAHNIESELSKFIEVTISERFCKQTLKLKWE
;
A
#
# COMPACT_ATOMS: atom_id res chain seq x y z
N SER A 1 17.43 -20.21 -8.10
CA SER A 1 18.34 -20.19 -6.94
C SER A 1 17.52 -20.53 -5.68
N ASN A 2 18.02 -21.37 -4.81
CA ASN A 2 17.40 -21.69 -3.51
C ASN A 2 17.61 -20.56 -2.47
N LYS A 3 17.78 -19.33 -2.90
CA LYS A 3 18.02 -18.17 -2.04
C LYS A 3 16.69 -17.49 -1.71
N ARG A 4 16.46 -17.23 -0.42
CA ARG A 4 15.29 -16.50 0.08
C ARG A 4 15.30 -15.00 -0.32
N PHE A 5 16.49 -14.44 -0.44
CA PHE A 5 16.70 -13.03 -0.83
C PHE A 5 17.64 -12.95 -2.02
N VAL A 6 17.30 -12.11 -2.99
CA VAL A 6 18.13 -11.80 -4.15
C VAL A 6 18.22 -10.29 -4.28
N ILE A 7 19.44 -9.76 -4.38
CA ILE A 7 19.70 -8.35 -4.64
C ILE A 7 20.16 -8.23 -6.08
N LEU A 8 19.50 -7.38 -6.85
CA LEU A 8 19.88 -7.02 -8.21
C LEU A 8 20.38 -5.57 -8.23
N GLU A 9 21.67 -5.38 -8.49
CA GLU A 9 22.25 -4.07 -8.75
C GLU A 9 22.34 -3.85 -10.26
N ALA A 10 21.74 -2.75 -10.71
CA ALA A 10 21.76 -2.39 -12.13
C ALA A 10 21.59 -0.88 -12.27
N GLY A 11 22.19 -0.30 -13.31
CA GLY A 11 22.09 1.14 -13.61
C GLY A 11 20.67 1.62 -13.89
N THR A 12 20.49 2.94 -13.94
CA THR A 12 19.20 3.54 -14.35
C THR A 12 18.91 3.24 -15.83
N GLY A 13 17.64 3.04 -16.16
CA GLY A 13 17.22 2.83 -17.55
C GLY A 13 17.40 1.41 -18.11
N VAL A 14 18.01 0.48 -17.37
CA VAL A 14 18.19 -0.92 -17.83
C VAL A 14 16.95 -1.79 -17.72
N GLY A 15 15.81 -1.25 -17.31
CA GLY A 15 14.56 -1.99 -17.21
C GLY A 15 14.40 -2.84 -15.94
N LYS A 16 14.96 -2.41 -14.78
CA LYS A 16 14.83 -3.12 -13.50
C LYS A 16 13.38 -3.52 -13.17
N SER A 17 12.44 -2.59 -13.37
CA SER A 17 11.02 -2.84 -13.14
C SER A 17 10.47 -3.97 -14.01
N ALA A 18 10.86 -3.99 -15.31
CA ALA A 18 10.47 -5.06 -16.23
C ALA A 18 11.07 -6.41 -15.82
N ILE A 19 12.32 -6.43 -15.36
CA ILE A 19 12.96 -7.63 -14.83
C ILE A 19 12.18 -8.16 -13.64
N GLY A 20 11.86 -7.31 -12.65
CA GLY A 20 11.10 -7.71 -11.47
C GLY A 20 9.72 -8.29 -11.83
N VAL A 21 8.99 -7.63 -12.75
CA VAL A 21 7.70 -8.11 -13.23
C VAL A 21 7.81 -9.43 -13.99
N THR A 22 8.80 -9.56 -14.87
CA THR A 22 9.00 -10.80 -15.62
C THR A 22 9.32 -11.96 -14.69
N VAL A 23 10.22 -11.77 -13.74
CA VAL A 23 10.56 -12.81 -12.76
C VAL A 23 9.34 -13.22 -11.94
N SER A 24 8.55 -12.27 -11.47
CA SER A 24 7.34 -12.58 -10.67
C SER A 24 6.32 -13.39 -11.49
N ARG A 25 6.15 -13.09 -12.78
CA ARG A 25 5.25 -13.84 -13.68
C ARG A 25 5.76 -15.24 -13.96
N MET A 26 7.04 -15.40 -14.25
CA MET A 26 7.67 -16.71 -14.44
C MET A 26 7.51 -17.58 -13.18
N MET A 27 7.75 -17.00 -12.00
CA MET A 27 7.62 -17.73 -10.73
C MET A 27 6.16 -18.10 -10.43
N LYS A 28 5.21 -17.24 -10.75
CA LYS A 28 3.79 -17.56 -10.63
C LYS A 28 3.38 -18.78 -11.49
N GLU A 29 3.91 -18.90 -12.69
CA GLU A 29 3.68 -20.05 -13.56
C GLU A 29 4.34 -21.33 -13.03
N LEU A 30 5.45 -21.20 -12.31
CA LEU A 30 6.17 -22.32 -11.70
C LEU A 30 5.70 -22.64 -10.28
N SER A 31 4.91 -21.75 -9.66
CA SER A 31 4.45 -21.93 -8.29
C SER A 31 3.45 -23.08 -8.20
N THR A 32 3.83 -24.10 -7.48
CA THR A 32 2.88 -25.05 -6.94
C THR A 32 2.24 -24.38 -5.73
N CYS A 33 0.93 -24.08 -5.80
CA CYS A 33 0.19 -23.45 -4.71
C CYS A 33 0.64 -24.00 -3.35
N SER A 34 1.29 -23.17 -2.55
CA SER A 34 1.57 -23.51 -1.15
C SER A 34 0.37 -23.05 -0.31
N GLU A 35 0.07 -23.77 0.76
CA GLU A 35 -0.99 -23.35 1.71
C GLU A 35 -0.66 -22.02 2.41
N GLU A 36 0.60 -21.60 2.42
CA GLU A 36 1.08 -20.40 3.12
C GLU A 36 1.06 -19.13 2.27
N TYR A 37 1.18 -19.23 0.93
CA TYR A 37 1.39 -18.08 0.05
C TYR A 37 0.44 -18.13 -1.14
N GLU A 38 -0.20 -16.99 -1.41
CA GLU A 38 -0.95 -16.84 -2.66
C GLU A 38 -0.01 -16.58 -3.84
N PRO A 39 -0.27 -17.18 -5.03
CA PRO A 39 0.53 -16.93 -6.21
C PRO A 39 0.54 -15.46 -6.60
N GLY A 40 1.73 -14.88 -6.80
CA GLY A 40 1.86 -13.52 -7.26
C GLY A 40 2.91 -12.70 -6.51
N ALA A 41 2.85 -11.38 -6.72
CA ALA A 41 3.84 -10.47 -6.17
C ALA A 41 3.25 -9.15 -5.65
N TYR A 42 3.88 -8.61 -4.61
CA TYR A 42 3.78 -7.21 -4.25
C TYR A 42 5.03 -6.48 -4.73
N PHE A 43 4.80 -5.27 -5.28
CA PHE A 43 5.85 -4.35 -5.69
C PHE A 43 5.83 -3.14 -4.77
N LEU A 44 6.95 -2.89 -4.09
CA LEU A 44 7.10 -1.74 -3.21
C LEU A 44 7.98 -0.68 -3.86
N THR A 45 7.50 0.55 -3.89
CA THR A 45 8.22 1.70 -4.39
C THR A 45 8.30 2.78 -3.31
N THR A 46 9.26 3.68 -3.44
CA THR A 46 9.40 4.82 -2.51
C THR A 46 8.49 5.99 -2.88
N GLN A 47 8.15 6.14 -4.15
CA GLN A 47 7.44 7.31 -4.68
C GLN A 47 6.12 6.93 -5.36
N LYS A 48 5.12 7.80 -5.21
CA LYS A 48 3.79 7.61 -5.85
C LYS A 48 3.84 7.66 -7.37
N ILE A 49 4.79 8.44 -7.93
CA ILE A 49 4.95 8.55 -9.38
C ILE A 49 5.41 7.21 -9.98
N LEU A 50 6.26 6.46 -9.27
CA LEU A 50 6.68 5.13 -9.69
C LEU A 50 5.51 4.14 -9.67
N GLN A 51 4.59 4.25 -8.71
CA GLN A 51 3.37 3.43 -8.72
C GLN A 51 2.54 3.66 -9.98
N ASP A 52 2.38 4.93 -10.39
CA ASP A 52 1.62 5.27 -11.58
C ASP A 52 2.33 4.76 -12.85
N GLN A 53 3.66 4.82 -12.87
CA GLN A 53 4.46 4.26 -13.95
C GLN A 53 4.30 2.74 -14.06
N TYR A 54 4.37 2.00 -12.94
CA TYR A 54 4.14 0.55 -12.95
C TYR A 54 2.77 0.18 -13.53
N VAL A 55 1.70 0.87 -13.13
CA VAL A 55 0.36 0.62 -13.66
C VAL A 55 0.22 1.02 -15.13
N HIS A 56 0.91 2.09 -15.56
CA HIS A 56 0.93 2.50 -16.95
C HIS A 56 1.66 1.46 -17.85
N ASP A 57 2.82 1.00 -17.40
CA ASP A 57 3.68 0.10 -18.19
C ASP A 57 3.18 -1.35 -18.14
N PHE A 58 2.54 -1.75 -17.04
CA PHE A 58 2.05 -3.13 -16.83
C PHE A 58 0.55 -3.12 -16.51
N ARG A 59 -0.28 -3.25 -17.55
CA ARG A 59 -1.76 -3.10 -17.46
C ARG A 59 -2.48 -4.07 -16.52
N SER A 60 -1.89 -5.23 -16.20
CA SER A 60 -2.43 -6.19 -15.23
C SER A 60 -2.22 -5.79 -13.79
N MET A 61 -1.34 -4.81 -13.54
CA MET A 61 -0.94 -4.39 -12.20
C MET A 61 -1.95 -3.41 -11.60
N HIS A 62 -2.28 -3.62 -10.35
CA HIS A 62 -3.15 -2.71 -9.59
C HIS A 62 -2.39 -1.96 -8.52
N SER A 63 -2.64 -0.65 -8.41
CA SER A 63 -2.01 0.18 -7.37
C SER A 63 -3.01 0.64 -6.33
N ILE A 64 -2.53 0.82 -5.11
CA ILE A 64 -3.26 1.49 -4.04
C ILE A 64 -2.39 2.58 -3.39
N LYS A 65 -3.00 3.71 -3.13
CA LYS A 65 -2.43 4.83 -2.36
C LYS A 65 -3.23 5.00 -1.07
N SER A 66 -2.74 5.78 -0.12
CA SER A 66 -3.50 6.08 1.10
C SER A 66 -4.84 6.76 0.78
N SER A 67 -5.83 6.59 1.65
CA SER A 67 -7.18 7.15 1.48
C SER A 67 -7.22 8.68 1.31
N SER A 68 -6.18 9.37 1.74
CA SER A 68 -6.00 10.81 1.51
C SER A 68 -5.77 11.19 0.04
N ASN A 69 -5.38 10.25 -0.81
CA ASN A 69 -5.17 10.47 -2.25
C ASN A 69 -6.43 10.25 -3.09
N TYR A 70 -7.54 9.87 -2.47
CA TYR A 70 -8.81 9.64 -3.15
C TYR A 70 -9.83 10.68 -2.73
N GLN A 71 -10.46 11.32 -3.71
CA GLN A 71 -11.58 12.23 -3.46
C GLN A 71 -12.82 11.41 -3.09
N CYS A 72 -13.57 11.86 -2.08
CA CYS A 72 -14.81 11.22 -1.70
C CYS A 72 -15.89 11.43 -2.78
N GLY A 73 -16.54 10.35 -3.19
CA GLY A 73 -17.64 10.42 -4.18
C GLY A 73 -18.88 11.10 -3.64
N PHE A 74 -19.12 11.08 -2.33
CA PHE A 74 -20.27 11.71 -1.68
C PHE A 74 -19.97 13.15 -1.28
N HIS A 75 -18.92 13.36 -0.50
CA HIS A 75 -18.47 14.70 -0.10
C HIS A 75 -17.35 15.18 -1.02
N LYS A 76 -17.71 15.77 -2.16
CA LYS A 76 -16.75 16.15 -3.23
C LYS A 76 -15.62 17.10 -2.81
N ARG A 77 -15.74 17.79 -1.67
CA ARG A 77 -14.69 18.68 -1.14
C ARG A 77 -13.73 17.95 -0.20
N ASN A 78 -14.08 16.75 0.23
CA ASN A 78 -13.30 15.98 1.21
C ASN A 78 -12.51 14.86 0.53
N THR A 79 -11.38 14.51 1.13
CA THR A 79 -10.71 13.25 0.81
C THR A 79 -11.49 12.07 1.40
N CYS A 80 -11.20 10.86 0.91
CA CYS A 80 -11.78 9.65 1.49
C CYS A 80 -11.39 9.49 2.97
N GLN A 81 -10.17 9.88 3.36
CA GLN A 81 -9.71 9.85 4.75
C GLN A 81 -10.58 10.73 5.66
N GLN A 82 -10.84 11.98 5.26
CA GLN A 82 -11.70 12.90 6.01
C GLN A 82 -13.12 12.37 6.14
N SER A 83 -13.67 11.84 5.05
CA SER A 83 -15.00 11.25 5.05
C SER A 83 -15.11 9.98 5.90
N GLN A 84 -14.06 9.17 5.99
CA GLN A 84 -14.00 8.02 6.90
C GLN A 84 -14.00 8.44 8.37
N GLN A 85 -13.38 9.57 8.72
CA GLN A 85 -13.48 10.11 10.08
C GLN A 85 -14.92 10.52 10.42
N MET A 86 -15.60 11.19 9.49
CA MET A 86 -17.01 11.56 9.66
C MET A 86 -17.94 10.35 9.74
N LEU A 87 -17.57 9.24 9.09
CA LEU A 87 -18.37 8.01 9.09
C LEU A 87 -18.49 7.37 10.48
N ARG A 88 -17.52 7.63 11.37
CA ARG A 88 -17.56 7.09 12.76
C ARG A 88 -18.74 7.59 13.59
N THR A 89 -19.23 8.79 13.29
CA THR A 89 -20.34 9.44 13.98
C THR A 89 -21.61 9.51 13.13
N ALA A 90 -21.57 9.00 11.91
CA ALA A 90 -22.69 9.08 10.99
C ALA A 90 -23.76 8.03 11.31
N ASP A 91 -25.02 8.41 11.15
CA ASP A 91 -26.14 7.49 11.21
C ASP A 91 -25.99 6.40 10.13
N ARG A 92 -26.16 5.14 10.52
CA ARG A 92 -26.04 3.96 9.65
C ARG A 92 -27.09 3.93 8.54
N GLU A 93 -28.25 4.52 8.74
CA GLU A 93 -29.31 4.61 7.75
C GLU A 93 -29.13 5.78 6.77
N SER A 94 -28.19 6.69 7.04
CA SER A 94 -27.93 7.83 6.18
C SER A 94 -27.46 7.43 4.79
N LYS A 95 -27.82 8.25 3.79
CA LYS A 95 -27.32 8.07 2.41
C LYS A 95 -25.79 8.11 2.34
N PHE A 96 -25.17 8.89 3.20
CA PHE A 96 -23.71 8.99 3.29
C PHE A 96 -23.08 7.67 3.75
N PHE A 97 -23.62 7.07 4.83
CA PHE A 97 -23.12 5.80 5.33
C PHE A 97 -23.24 4.69 4.28
N LYS A 98 -24.42 4.58 3.65
CA LYS A 98 -24.68 3.60 2.58
C LYS A 98 -23.72 3.81 1.39
N ALA A 99 -23.53 5.05 0.93
CA ALA A 99 -22.60 5.36 -0.16
C ALA A 99 -21.14 5.00 0.18
N CYS A 100 -20.68 5.34 1.39
CA CYS A 100 -19.32 5.00 1.84
C CYS A 100 -19.10 3.50 2.08
N THR A 101 -20.15 2.76 2.36
CA THR A 101 -20.06 1.31 2.60
C THR A 101 -20.09 0.53 1.30
N ILE A 102 -20.95 0.89 0.36
CA ILE A 102 -21.24 0.11 -0.85
C ILE A 102 -20.39 0.58 -2.03
N ASN A 103 -20.25 1.90 -2.25
CA ASN A 103 -19.66 2.46 -3.47
C ASN A 103 -18.55 3.48 -3.18
N CYS A 104 -17.59 3.12 -2.37
CA CYS A 104 -16.43 3.96 -2.10
C CYS A 104 -15.30 3.65 -3.09
N LYS A 105 -14.86 4.65 -3.87
CA LYS A 105 -13.76 4.51 -4.82
C LYS A 105 -12.50 3.92 -4.18
N TYR A 106 -12.09 4.43 -3.02
CA TYR A 106 -10.93 3.90 -2.30
C TYR A 106 -11.10 2.42 -1.92
N LYS A 107 -12.27 2.03 -1.39
CA LYS A 107 -12.52 0.63 -1.02
C LYS A 107 -12.50 -0.30 -2.24
N ASN A 108 -13.04 0.16 -3.36
CA ASN A 108 -13.03 -0.61 -4.61
C ASN A 108 -11.60 -0.79 -5.14
N GLU A 109 -10.78 0.27 -5.14
CA GLU A 109 -9.37 0.17 -5.54
C GLU A 109 -8.57 -0.71 -4.56
N LYS A 110 -8.84 -0.61 -3.24
CA LYS A 110 -8.23 -1.49 -2.23
C LYS A 110 -8.61 -2.95 -2.47
N LYS A 111 -9.85 -3.24 -2.81
CA LYS A 111 -10.29 -4.59 -3.14
C LYS A 111 -9.54 -5.13 -4.35
N LYS A 112 -9.47 -4.37 -5.45
CA LYS A 112 -8.70 -4.76 -6.64
C LYS A 112 -7.22 -5.02 -6.32
N PHE A 113 -6.60 -4.15 -5.51
CA PHE A 113 -5.22 -4.32 -5.07
C PHE A 113 -5.01 -5.63 -4.30
N LEU A 114 -5.93 -6.00 -3.41
CA LEU A 114 -5.83 -7.21 -2.60
C LEU A 114 -6.10 -8.48 -3.43
N GLU A 115 -7.03 -8.42 -4.39
CA GLU A 115 -7.42 -9.55 -5.22
C GLU A 115 -6.51 -9.77 -6.45
N SER A 116 -5.76 -8.74 -6.87
CA SER A 116 -4.84 -8.87 -7.99
C SER A 116 -3.59 -9.66 -7.61
N SER A 117 -3.14 -10.54 -8.51
CA SER A 117 -1.88 -11.26 -8.32
C SER A 117 -0.62 -10.38 -8.50
N GLU A 118 -0.77 -9.20 -9.10
CA GLU A 118 0.32 -8.22 -9.28
C GLU A 118 -0.14 -6.87 -8.73
N SER A 119 0.44 -6.44 -7.62
CA SER A 119 0.01 -5.23 -6.93
C SER A 119 1.18 -4.35 -6.53
N VAL A 120 1.07 -3.04 -6.79
CA VAL A 120 2.11 -2.05 -6.46
C VAL A 120 1.61 -1.04 -5.43
N THR A 121 2.45 -0.73 -4.45
CA THR A 121 2.18 0.31 -3.46
C THR A 121 3.47 0.89 -2.90
N ASN A 122 3.37 1.88 -2.02
CA ASN A 122 4.54 2.42 -1.33
C ASN A 122 4.76 1.75 0.03
N PHE A 123 5.98 1.87 0.54
CA PHE A 123 6.38 1.30 1.82
C PHE A 123 5.46 1.68 2.98
N PRO A 124 5.16 2.95 3.25
CA PRO A 124 4.33 3.32 4.39
C PRO A 124 2.95 2.69 4.35
N TYR A 125 2.33 2.62 3.16
CA TYR A 125 1.02 1.98 3.00
C TYR A 125 1.10 0.48 3.26
N PHE A 126 2.08 -0.20 2.63
CA PHE A 126 2.25 -1.64 2.78
C PHE A 126 2.51 -2.03 4.24
N LEU A 127 3.46 -1.36 4.89
CA LEU A 127 3.80 -1.63 6.29
C LEU A 127 2.62 -1.39 7.23
N THR A 128 1.86 -0.29 7.02
CA THR A 128 0.66 0.00 7.81
C THR A 128 -0.41 -1.06 7.64
N GLU A 129 -0.67 -1.49 6.42
CA GLU A 129 -1.69 -2.51 6.14
C GLU A 129 -1.25 -3.90 6.62
N ALA A 130 0.01 -4.25 6.48
CA ALA A 130 0.55 -5.51 6.96
C ALA A 130 0.55 -5.59 8.50
N ALA A 131 0.97 -4.51 9.17
CA ALA A 131 1.10 -4.51 10.62
C ALA A 131 -0.26 -4.36 11.35
N TYR A 132 -1.19 -3.58 10.81
CA TYR A 132 -2.39 -3.19 11.55
C TYR A 132 -3.71 -3.70 10.98
N SER A 133 -3.80 -3.97 9.68
CA SER A 133 -5.08 -4.41 9.10
C SER A 133 -5.21 -5.91 8.95
N GLY A 134 -4.10 -6.63 8.86
CA GLY A 134 -4.06 -8.07 8.62
C GLY A 134 -4.70 -8.50 7.29
N LYS A 135 -4.93 -7.57 6.36
CA LYS A 135 -5.61 -7.84 5.09
C LYS A 135 -4.65 -8.17 3.94
N ILE A 136 -3.37 -7.89 4.13
CA ILE A 136 -2.35 -8.27 3.15
C ILE A 136 -2.03 -9.75 3.36
N VAL A 137 -2.44 -10.56 2.40
CA VAL A 137 -2.14 -11.99 2.38
C VAL A 137 -0.72 -12.17 1.86
N PRO A 138 0.09 -13.04 2.47
CA PRO A 138 1.43 -13.35 1.96
C PRO A 138 1.39 -13.84 0.52
N ARG A 139 2.36 -13.41 -0.29
CA ARG A 139 2.53 -13.84 -1.68
C ARG A 139 3.92 -14.42 -1.89
N ASP A 140 4.06 -15.18 -2.98
CA ASP A 140 5.35 -15.82 -3.34
C ASP A 140 6.50 -14.83 -3.46
N PHE A 141 6.20 -13.60 -3.91
CA PHE A 141 7.21 -12.60 -4.21
C PHE A 141 6.91 -11.23 -3.57
N LEU A 142 7.96 -10.64 -3.06
CA LEU A 142 8.02 -9.22 -2.70
C LEU A 142 9.17 -8.59 -3.49
N VAL A 143 8.83 -7.73 -4.43
CA VAL A 143 9.80 -6.95 -5.21
C VAL A 143 9.92 -5.57 -4.57
N VAL A 144 11.13 -5.21 -4.20
CA VAL A 144 11.44 -3.91 -3.59
C VAL A 144 12.25 -3.09 -4.57
N ASP A 145 11.60 -2.09 -5.16
CA ASP A 145 12.27 -1.15 -6.03
C ASP A 145 12.99 -0.06 -5.21
N GLU A 146 14.16 0.36 -5.67
CA GLU A 146 15.04 1.29 -4.95
C GLU A 146 15.37 0.81 -3.51
N ALA A 147 15.77 -0.46 -3.40
CA ALA A 147 16.00 -1.16 -2.13
C ALA A 147 16.99 -0.46 -1.18
N HIS A 148 17.85 0.43 -1.69
CA HIS A 148 18.76 1.25 -0.88
C HIS A 148 18.02 2.19 0.10
N ASN A 149 16.72 2.43 -0.10
CA ASN A 149 15.89 3.23 0.79
C ASN A 149 15.20 2.44 1.90
N ILE A 150 15.31 1.10 1.93
CA ILE A 150 14.58 0.24 2.89
C ILE A 150 14.81 0.68 4.33
N GLU A 151 16.06 0.88 4.73
CA GLU A 151 16.40 1.26 6.10
C GLU A 151 15.71 2.56 6.51
N SER A 152 15.78 3.58 5.65
CA SER A 152 15.12 4.86 5.89
C SER A 152 13.60 4.74 5.99
N GLU A 153 12.97 3.94 5.14
CA GLU A 153 11.52 3.75 5.14
C GLU A 153 11.05 2.94 6.37
N LEU A 154 11.80 1.93 6.78
CA LEU A 154 11.52 1.18 8.01
C LEU A 154 11.72 2.05 9.26
N SER A 155 12.78 2.83 9.31
CA SER A 155 13.05 3.76 10.42
C SER A 155 11.92 4.76 10.58
N LYS A 156 11.44 5.36 9.50
CA LYS A 156 10.27 6.26 9.51
C LYS A 156 8.99 5.56 10.00
N PHE A 157 8.81 4.28 9.67
CA PHE A 157 7.63 3.55 10.10
C PHE A 157 7.61 3.25 11.60
N ILE A 158 8.76 2.98 12.19
CA ILE A 158 8.89 2.71 13.64
C ILE A 158 9.16 3.99 14.47
N GLU A 159 9.37 5.13 13.81
CA GLU A 159 9.61 6.41 14.48
C GLU A 159 8.40 6.86 15.29
N VAL A 160 8.63 7.20 16.55
CA VAL A 160 7.60 7.78 17.42
C VAL A 160 7.88 9.28 17.56
N THR A 161 7.03 10.09 16.94
CA THR A 161 7.10 11.55 17.05
C THR A 161 6.18 12.04 18.16
N ILE A 162 6.78 12.59 19.22
CA ILE A 162 6.06 13.22 20.32
C ILE A 162 6.07 14.73 20.09
N SER A 163 4.93 15.30 19.73
CA SER A 163 4.80 16.74 19.51
C SER A 163 4.43 17.49 20.81
N GLU A 164 4.86 18.74 20.93
CA GLU A 164 4.43 19.64 22.02
C GLU A 164 2.91 19.68 22.17
N ARG A 165 2.18 19.73 21.04
CA ARG A 165 0.73 19.70 21.02
C ARG A 165 0.17 18.42 21.64
N PHE A 166 0.75 17.25 21.34
CA PHE A 166 0.37 15.98 21.93
C PHE A 166 0.61 15.97 23.44
N CYS A 167 1.78 16.46 23.88
CA CYS A 167 2.08 16.58 25.31
C CYS A 167 1.08 17.47 26.04
N LYS A 168 0.79 18.66 25.51
CA LYS A 168 -0.15 19.59 26.13
C LYS A 168 -1.59 19.10 26.14
N GLN A 169 -2.09 18.56 25.02
CA GLN A 169 -3.52 18.23 24.87
C GLN A 169 -3.86 16.83 25.37
N THR A 170 -2.99 15.85 25.19
CA THR A 170 -3.28 14.45 25.50
C THR A 170 -2.68 14.03 26.83
N LEU A 171 -1.41 14.33 27.04
CA LEU A 171 -0.71 13.96 28.28
C LEU A 171 -0.86 15.02 29.38
N LYS A 172 -1.40 16.21 29.06
CA LYS A 172 -1.54 17.36 29.98
C LYS A 172 -0.22 17.78 30.65
N LEU A 173 0.88 17.48 30.00
CA LEU A 173 2.22 17.86 30.48
C LEU A 173 2.52 19.31 30.09
N LYS A 174 3.21 20.04 30.96
CA LYS A 174 3.83 21.31 30.60
C LYS A 174 5.12 21.00 29.84
N TRP A 175 5.32 21.71 28.73
CA TRP A 175 6.56 21.65 27.97
C TRP A 175 7.48 22.73 28.50
N GLU A 176 8.59 22.34 29.09
CA GLU A 176 9.66 23.24 29.55
C GLU A 176 10.71 23.44 28.47
#